data_ad7816c97a8b6810fae1cc151159829d
#
_entry.id   ad7816c97a8b6810fae1cc151159829d
#
_cell.length_a   1.000
_cell.length_b   1.000
_cell.length_c   1.000
_cell.angle_alpha   90.00
_cell.angle_beta   90.00
_cell.angle_gamma   90.00
#
_symmetry.space_group_name_H-M   'P 1'
#
loop_
_entity.id
_entity.type
_entity.pdbx_description
1 polymer ?
#
loop_
_entity_poly.entity_id
_entity_poly.type
_entity_poly.pdbx_seq_one_letter_code
_entity_poly.pdbx_strand_id
1 'polypeptide(L)'
;MYKRQTLYTALSEVDNALSAREQLARQVAASQASYDEAVEVERAQEVRYRVGATDLRTWLEAQQTRRDAELSLARVRQGQLNNDVTLFKALGGSAG
;
A
#
# COMPACT_ATOMS: atom_id res chain seq x y z
N MET A 1 18.72 20.86 -29.35
CA MET A 1 17.31 20.93 -28.95
C MET A 1 16.69 19.57 -28.67
N TYR A 2 16.90 18.61 -29.55
CA TYR A 2 16.36 17.27 -29.41
C TYR A 2 16.84 16.57 -28.13
N LYS A 3 18.13 16.64 -27.85
CA LYS A 3 18.73 16.05 -26.62
C LYS A 3 18.21 16.72 -25.35
N ARG A 4 17.88 18.00 -25.42
CA ARG A 4 17.36 18.76 -24.28
C ARG A 4 15.96 18.27 -23.88
N GLN A 5 15.08 18.06 -24.85
CA GLN A 5 13.74 17.56 -24.61
C GLN A 5 13.77 16.16 -23.99
N THR A 6 14.64 15.29 -24.47
CA THR A 6 14.79 13.95 -23.93
C THR A 6 15.26 13.99 -22.47
N LEU A 7 16.23 14.88 -22.16
CA LEU A 7 16.72 15.06 -20.80
C LEU A 7 15.63 15.58 -19.87
N TYR A 8 14.88 16.59 -20.28
CA TYR A 8 13.78 17.13 -19.49
C TYR A 8 12.70 16.09 -19.23
N THR A 9 12.36 15.28 -20.21
CA THR A 9 11.41 14.20 -20.08
C THR A 9 11.88 13.16 -19.05
N ALA A 10 13.15 12.75 -19.14
CA ALA A 10 13.74 11.80 -18.21
C ALA A 10 13.75 12.35 -16.77
N LEU A 11 14.13 13.62 -16.58
CA LEU A 11 14.13 14.26 -15.27
C LEU A 11 12.73 14.39 -14.71
N SER A 12 11.76 14.73 -15.54
CA SER A 12 10.35 14.81 -15.15
C SER A 12 9.81 13.47 -14.69
N GLU A 13 10.15 12.39 -15.40
CA GLU A 13 9.76 11.02 -15.02
C GLU A 13 10.37 10.61 -13.67
N VAL A 14 11.64 10.95 -13.43
CA VAL A 14 12.30 10.68 -12.15
C VAL A 14 11.63 11.46 -11.02
N ASP A 15 11.37 12.76 -11.23
CA ASP A 15 10.70 13.60 -10.24
C ASP A 15 9.32 13.07 -9.91
N ASN A 16 8.54 12.67 -10.90
CA ASN A 16 7.21 12.12 -10.71
C ASN A 16 7.26 10.79 -9.94
N ALA A 17 8.22 9.94 -10.27
CA ALA A 17 8.40 8.66 -9.59
C ALA A 17 8.83 8.84 -8.14
N LEU A 18 9.68 9.82 -7.85
CA LEU A 18 10.12 10.13 -6.49
C LEU A 18 8.97 10.68 -5.65
N SER A 19 8.16 11.58 -6.22
CA SER A 19 6.96 12.10 -5.55
C SER A 19 5.95 10.99 -5.27
N ALA A 20 5.73 10.12 -6.23
CA ALA A 20 4.84 8.96 -6.08
C ALA A 20 5.37 8.00 -5.02
N ARG A 21 6.69 7.82 -4.93
CA ARG A 21 7.32 6.97 -3.92
C ARG A 21 7.00 7.45 -2.51
N GLU A 22 7.12 8.75 -2.25
CA GLU A 22 6.80 9.32 -0.95
C GLU A 22 5.32 9.15 -0.60
N GLN A 23 4.44 9.40 -1.57
CA GLN A 23 3.00 9.27 -1.39
C GLN A 23 2.61 7.81 -1.13
N LEU A 24 3.19 6.88 -1.89
CA LEU A 24 2.94 5.45 -1.73
C LEU A 24 3.47 4.92 -0.39
N ALA A 25 4.62 5.43 0.07
CA ALA A 25 5.14 5.08 1.39
C ALA A 25 4.16 5.46 2.50
N ARG A 26 3.53 6.63 2.39
CA ARG A 26 2.51 7.07 3.34
C ARG A 26 1.25 6.21 3.25
N GLN A 27 0.85 5.83 2.04
CA GLN A 27 -0.30 4.94 1.83
C GLN A 27 -0.05 3.55 2.42
N VAL A 28 1.15 3.01 2.23
CA VAL A 28 1.54 1.72 2.83
C VAL A 28 1.48 1.80 4.35
N ALA A 29 2.03 2.87 4.93
CA ALA A 29 2.01 3.06 6.38
C ALA A 29 0.58 3.15 6.92
N ALA A 30 -0.30 3.89 6.24
CA ALA A 30 -1.70 4.01 6.62
C ALA A 30 -2.45 2.68 6.48
N SER A 31 -2.22 1.94 5.39
CA SER A 31 -2.84 0.64 5.16
C SER A 31 -2.33 -0.40 6.16
N GLN A 32 -1.05 -0.35 6.54
CA GLN A 32 -0.48 -1.22 7.56
C GLN A 32 -1.13 -0.97 8.91
N ALA A 33 -1.32 0.30 9.28
CA ALA A 33 -1.97 0.68 10.54
C ALA A 33 -3.42 0.18 10.56
N SER A 34 -4.15 0.32 9.46
CA SER A 34 -5.52 -0.17 9.32
C SER A 34 -5.58 -1.69 9.45
N TYR A 35 -4.64 -2.39 8.84
CA TYR A 35 -4.56 -3.85 8.94
C TYR A 35 -4.27 -4.29 10.37
N ASP A 36 -3.30 -3.65 11.03
CA ASP A 36 -2.94 -3.97 12.42
C ASP A 36 -4.13 -3.78 13.35
N GLU A 37 -4.87 -2.69 13.16
CA GLU A 37 -6.09 -2.41 13.92
C GLU A 37 -7.17 -3.48 13.67
N ALA A 38 -7.36 -3.87 12.40
CA ALA A 38 -8.34 -4.89 12.04
C ALA A 38 -8.01 -6.25 12.65
N VAL A 39 -6.73 -6.62 12.72
CA VAL A 39 -6.25 -7.84 13.39
C VAL A 39 -6.58 -7.81 14.88
N GLU A 40 -6.37 -6.68 15.54
CA GLU A 40 -6.67 -6.50 16.96
C GLU A 40 -8.17 -6.62 17.22
N VAL A 41 -9.00 -6.00 16.38
CA VAL A 41 -10.46 -6.07 16.49
C VAL A 41 -10.95 -7.50 16.29
N GLU A 42 -10.43 -8.20 15.28
CA GLU A 42 -10.79 -9.60 15.02
C GLU A 42 -10.48 -10.47 16.23
N ARG A 43 -9.30 -10.31 16.82
CA ARG A 43 -8.88 -11.07 18.00
C ARG A 43 -9.79 -10.79 19.18
N ALA A 44 -10.12 -9.51 19.41
CA ALA A 44 -11.01 -9.12 20.50
C ALA A 44 -12.40 -9.72 20.33
N GLN A 45 -12.94 -9.71 19.11
CA GLN A 45 -14.26 -10.26 18.84
C GLN A 45 -14.28 -11.80 18.94
N GLU A 46 -13.20 -12.46 18.58
CA GLU A 46 -13.06 -13.91 18.76
C GLU A 46 -13.16 -14.27 20.25
N VAL A 47 -12.39 -13.58 21.09
CA VAL A 47 -12.40 -13.80 22.54
C VAL A 47 -13.80 -13.56 23.09
N ARG A 48 -14.45 -12.47 22.69
CA ARG A 48 -15.81 -12.13 23.16
C ARG A 48 -16.83 -13.18 22.72
N TYR A 49 -16.70 -13.69 21.50
CA TYR A 49 -17.57 -14.75 21.02
C TYR A 49 -17.41 -16.04 21.85
N ARG A 50 -16.16 -16.42 22.14
CA ARG A 50 -15.88 -17.64 22.92
C ARG A 50 -16.44 -17.59 24.33
N VAL A 51 -16.50 -16.41 24.94
CA VAL A 51 -17.07 -16.25 26.29
C VAL A 51 -18.57 -15.88 26.26
N GLY A 52 -19.19 -15.86 25.09
CA GLY A 52 -20.60 -15.56 24.94
C GLY A 52 -20.97 -14.09 25.05
N ALA A 53 -20.00 -13.18 24.98
CA ALA A 53 -20.23 -11.74 25.10
C ALA A 53 -20.66 -11.07 23.78
N THR A 54 -20.52 -11.76 22.65
CA THR A 54 -20.99 -11.26 21.35
C THR A 54 -21.48 -12.43 20.50
N ASP A 55 -22.17 -12.13 19.39
CA ASP A 55 -22.67 -13.16 18.49
C ASP A 55 -21.63 -13.53 17.41
N LEU A 56 -21.89 -14.65 16.72
CA LEU A 56 -21.02 -15.13 15.64
C LEU A 56 -20.93 -14.13 14.50
N ARG A 57 -22.03 -13.44 14.22
CA ARG A 57 -22.08 -12.45 13.14
C ARG A 57 -21.07 -11.33 13.33
N THR A 58 -20.97 -10.81 14.56
CA THR A 58 -20.01 -9.74 14.89
C THR A 58 -18.58 -10.19 14.67
N TRP A 59 -18.24 -11.41 15.06
CA TRP A 59 -16.91 -11.97 14.82
C TRP A 59 -16.65 -12.15 13.34
N LEU A 60 -17.61 -12.71 12.57
CA LEU A 60 -17.46 -12.88 11.11
C LEU A 60 -17.30 -11.55 10.40
N GLU A 61 -17.98 -10.49 10.82
CA GLU A 61 -17.81 -9.15 10.27
C GLU A 61 -16.39 -8.62 10.53
N ALA A 62 -15.85 -8.87 11.72
CA ALA A 62 -14.49 -8.48 12.06
C ALA A 62 -13.46 -9.23 11.19
N GLN A 63 -13.70 -10.52 10.90
CA GLN A 63 -12.86 -11.29 9.98
C GLN A 63 -12.89 -10.72 8.57
N GLN A 64 -14.06 -10.33 8.09
CA GLN A 64 -14.20 -9.73 6.76
C GLN A 64 -13.46 -8.40 6.68
N THR A 65 -13.58 -7.57 7.70
CA THR A 65 -12.86 -6.28 7.77
C THR A 65 -11.34 -6.49 7.73
N ARG A 66 -10.85 -7.48 8.48
CA ARG A 66 -9.42 -7.82 8.46
C ARG A 66 -8.96 -8.28 7.07
N ARG A 67 -9.75 -9.14 6.39
CA ARG A 67 -9.43 -9.60 5.03
C ARG A 67 -9.40 -8.45 4.04
N ASP A 68 -10.35 -7.52 4.14
CA ASP A 68 -10.42 -6.34 3.27
C ASP A 68 -9.21 -5.44 3.49
N ALA A 69 -8.80 -5.23 4.74
CA ALA A 69 -7.63 -4.44 5.08
C ALA A 69 -6.34 -5.10 4.57
N GLU A 70 -6.25 -6.42 4.68
CA GLU A 70 -5.12 -7.21 4.16
C GLU A 70 -4.99 -7.06 2.65
N LEU A 71 -6.11 -7.15 1.94
CA LEU A 71 -6.14 -7.01 0.49
C LEU A 71 -5.75 -5.58 0.06
N SER A 72 -6.25 -4.57 0.77
CA SER A 72 -5.90 -3.17 0.52
C SER A 72 -4.40 -2.94 0.71
N LEU A 73 -3.82 -3.48 1.78
CA LEU A 73 -2.39 -3.40 2.05
C LEU A 73 -1.58 -4.05 0.92
N ALA A 74 -1.99 -5.24 0.47
CA ALA A 74 -1.32 -5.95 -0.62
C ALA A 74 -1.35 -5.13 -1.92
N ARG A 75 -2.46 -4.48 -2.22
CA ARG A 75 -2.61 -3.64 -3.41
C ARG A 75 -1.71 -2.41 -3.36
N VAL A 76 -1.62 -1.76 -2.21
CA VAL A 76 -0.76 -0.58 -2.05
C VAL A 76 0.71 -0.97 -2.16
N ARG A 77 1.10 -2.10 -1.57
CA ARG A 77 2.46 -2.64 -1.69
C ARG A 77 2.81 -2.98 -3.12
N GLN A 78 1.85 -3.55 -3.87
CA GLN A 78 2.04 -3.83 -5.29
C GLN A 78 2.26 -2.54 -6.08
N GLY A 79 1.49 -1.50 -5.79
CA GLY A 79 1.66 -0.18 -6.41
C GLY A 79 3.03 0.42 -6.11
N GLN A 80 3.50 0.29 -4.87
CA GLN A 80 4.83 0.75 -4.45
C GLN A 80 5.92 0.03 -5.22
N LEU A 81 5.82 -1.29 -5.35
CA LEU A 81 6.78 -2.09 -6.09
C LEU A 81 6.81 -1.71 -7.56
N ASN A 82 5.64 -1.53 -8.17
CA ASN A 82 5.54 -1.10 -9.56
C ASN A 82 6.18 0.27 -9.78
N ASN A 83 5.99 1.19 -8.84
CA ASN A 83 6.61 2.51 -8.91
C ASN A 83 8.14 2.43 -8.79
N ASP A 84 8.66 1.55 -7.93
CA ASP A 84 10.09 1.33 -7.80
C ASP A 84 10.69 0.81 -9.09
N VAL A 85 10.00 -0.11 -9.78
CA VAL A 85 10.43 -0.61 -11.09
C VAL A 85 10.44 0.53 -12.12
N THR A 86 9.42 1.38 -12.13
CA THR A 86 9.35 2.54 -13.01
C THR A 86 10.52 3.49 -12.76
N LEU A 87 10.83 3.75 -11.48
CA LEU A 87 11.95 4.60 -11.09
C LEU A 87 13.28 4.02 -11.59
N PHE A 88 13.50 2.73 -11.40
CA PHE A 88 14.70 2.05 -11.89
C PHE A 88 14.85 2.17 -13.41
N LYS A 89 13.77 1.99 -14.15
CA LYS A 89 13.77 2.12 -15.61
C LYS A 89 14.09 3.55 -16.02
N ALA A 90 13.52 4.54 -15.34
CA ALA A 90 13.77 5.95 -15.63
C ALA A 90 15.25 6.31 -15.37
N LEU A 91 15.81 5.85 -14.25
CA LEU A 91 17.22 6.07 -13.92
C LEU A 91 18.15 5.34 -14.89
N GLY A 92 17.83 4.10 -15.26
CA GLY A 92 18.59 3.34 -16.26
C GLY A 92 18.53 3.98 -17.63
N GLY A 93 17.37 4.47 -18.04
CA GLY A 93 17.20 5.21 -19.29
C GLY A 93 17.99 6.51 -19.32
N SER A 94 18.09 7.18 -18.17
CA SER A 94 18.89 8.42 -18.05
C SER A 94 20.39 8.16 -18.15
N ALA A 95 20.84 7.01 -17.66
CA ALA A 95 22.25 6.63 -17.67
C ALA A 95 22.70 6.13 -19.05
N GLY A 96 21.78 5.64 -19.85
CA GLY A 96 22.06 5.16 -21.19
C GLY A 96 21.96 6.24 -22.23
#